data_63f144115d7515f5df1099071b2b2207
#
_entry.id   63f144115d7515f5df1099071b2b2207
#
_cell.length_a   1.000
_cell.length_b   1.000
_cell.length_c   1.000
_cell.angle_alpha   90.00
_cell.angle_beta   90.00
_cell.angle_gamma   90.00
#
_symmetry.space_group_name_H-M   'P 1'
#
loop_
_entity.id
_entity.type
_entity.pdbx_description
1 polymer ?
#
loop_
_entity_poly.entity_id
_entity_poly.type
_entity_poly.pdbx_seq_one_letter_code
_entity_poly.pdbx_strand_id
1 'polypeptide(L)'
;RIYKDNGKDVAVIDSVMKGYPLGLIYFNRTKDGQLEVLDGQQRITSLGRFRTGKLQIVDSEGYPWDYGSLTDEEKERFDNTPLTIYICEGEEKEIKKWFKIINIQGVPLNEQELLNALYSGDFVTALKKEYSNSQNSHLQIWSHYIRGDVKRQDILATALKWVSKDHVEDYMSKHRKDKDISETKAYFETVIGWASSIFITLYPQQCGLEWGELYEKYHEQAFDPKKVDEEVERLMGDFFVKDKKGIFEYVLGGCQDNSLLNIRCFDEPVKRAVYKRQTDDAKANGISNCPYCAQLEGAAHTKIWKFNEMDADHVTAWSKGGATDAANCQMLCKTHNRSKGNR
;
A
#
# COMPACT_ATOMS: atom_id res chain seq x y z
N ARG A 1 1.18 21.27 -7.05
CA ARG A 1 1.36 20.95 -8.47
C ARG A 1 1.18 22.23 -9.29
N ILE A 2 2.20 22.67 -10.01
CA ILE A 2 2.04 23.61 -11.11
C ILE A 2 1.53 22.78 -12.28
N TYR A 3 0.49 23.23 -12.98
CA TYR A 3 0.05 22.56 -14.19
C TYR A 3 1.25 22.40 -15.14
N LYS A 4 1.65 21.17 -15.41
CA LYS A 4 2.69 20.88 -16.41
C LYS A 4 2.16 20.97 -17.83
N ASP A 5 0.86 21.09 -17.93
CA ASP A 5 0.09 21.12 -19.14
C ASP A 5 -0.49 22.54 -19.24
N ASN A 6 0.01 23.31 -20.18
CA ASN A 6 -0.47 24.69 -20.42
C ASN A 6 -1.99 24.78 -20.56
N GLY A 7 -2.68 23.67 -20.89
CA GLY A 7 -4.13 23.63 -21.06
C GLY A 7 -4.94 24.04 -19.83
N LYS A 8 -4.50 23.69 -18.62
CA LYS A 8 -5.22 24.06 -17.38
C LYS A 8 -4.95 25.49 -16.95
N ASP A 9 -3.73 25.98 -17.13
CA ASP A 9 -3.40 27.39 -16.92
C ASP A 9 -4.19 28.26 -17.90
N VAL A 10 -4.24 27.87 -19.19
CA VAL A 10 -5.03 28.52 -20.23
C VAL A 10 -6.50 28.60 -19.83
N ALA A 11 -7.09 27.48 -19.39
CA ALA A 11 -8.50 27.44 -18.99
C ALA A 11 -8.82 28.38 -17.82
N VAL A 12 -7.91 28.54 -16.85
CA VAL A 12 -8.08 29.48 -15.73
C VAL A 12 -8.07 30.93 -16.23
N ILE A 13 -7.09 31.31 -17.05
CA ILE A 13 -6.97 32.69 -17.57
C ILE A 13 -8.12 33.01 -18.53
N ASP A 14 -8.45 32.09 -19.42
CA ASP A 14 -9.57 32.25 -20.36
C ASP A 14 -10.91 32.43 -19.62
N SER A 15 -11.12 31.68 -18.53
CA SER A 15 -12.32 31.85 -17.68
C SER A 15 -12.40 33.26 -17.10
N VAL A 16 -11.29 33.79 -16.58
CA VAL A 16 -11.23 35.15 -16.05
C VAL A 16 -11.51 36.19 -17.15
N MET A 17 -10.88 36.05 -18.29
CA MET A 17 -11.06 36.97 -19.41
C MET A 17 -12.50 36.98 -19.96
N LYS A 18 -13.19 35.83 -19.85
CA LYS A 18 -14.61 35.67 -20.22
C LYS A 18 -15.58 36.06 -19.09
N GLY A 19 -15.08 36.40 -17.91
CA GLY A 19 -15.91 36.72 -16.75
C GLY A 19 -16.61 35.48 -16.12
N TYR A 20 -16.09 34.29 -16.36
CA TYR A 20 -16.62 33.07 -15.79
C TYR A 20 -16.15 32.86 -14.33
N PRO A 21 -16.99 32.32 -13.46
CA PRO A 21 -16.61 32.06 -12.08
C PRO A 21 -15.53 30.96 -12.00
N LEU A 22 -14.49 31.20 -11.21
CA LEU A 22 -13.37 30.26 -11.03
C LEU A 22 -13.62 29.17 -9.99
N GLY A 23 -14.80 29.12 -9.40
CA GLY A 23 -15.10 28.25 -8.27
C GLY A 23 -14.48 28.76 -6.96
N LEU A 24 -14.73 28.02 -5.89
CA LEU A 24 -14.38 28.43 -4.53
C LEU A 24 -12.88 28.22 -4.26
N ILE A 25 -12.28 29.16 -3.53
CA ILE A 25 -10.94 29.05 -2.96
C ILE A 25 -11.08 28.92 -1.45
N TYR A 26 -10.37 27.98 -0.85
CA TYR A 26 -10.45 27.74 0.58
C TYR A 26 -9.12 28.04 1.26
N PHE A 27 -9.20 28.85 2.32
CA PHE A 27 -8.10 29.16 3.22
C PHE A 27 -8.38 28.62 4.61
N ASN A 28 -7.35 28.23 5.31
CA ASN A 28 -7.32 28.00 6.75
C ASN A 28 -6.70 29.23 7.42
N ARG A 29 -7.36 29.79 8.44
CA ARG A 29 -6.75 30.79 9.31
C ARG A 29 -6.03 30.06 10.45
N THR A 30 -4.70 30.17 10.46
CA THR A 30 -3.88 29.59 11.53
C THR A 30 -4.06 30.33 12.84
N LYS A 31 -3.63 29.72 13.96
CA LYS A 31 -3.65 30.38 15.29
C LYS A 31 -2.85 31.68 15.33
N ASP A 32 -1.85 31.80 14.47
CA ASP A 32 -1.01 33.01 14.32
C ASP A 32 -1.67 34.05 13.39
N GLY A 33 -2.91 33.82 12.93
CA GLY A 33 -3.66 34.74 12.05
C GLY A 33 -3.24 34.69 10.57
N GLN A 34 -2.35 33.82 10.18
CA GLN A 34 -1.94 33.64 8.78
C GLN A 34 -2.99 32.85 8.00
N LEU A 35 -3.06 33.11 6.69
CA LEU A 35 -3.95 32.38 5.77
C LEU A 35 -3.14 31.33 5.00
N GLU A 36 -3.51 30.07 5.16
CA GLU A 36 -2.97 28.95 4.42
C GLU A 36 -3.97 28.46 3.38
N VAL A 37 -3.53 28.26 2.14
CA VAL A 37 -4.40 27.75 1.07
C VAL A 37 -4.69 26.27 1.28
N LEU A 38 -5.95 25.93 1.49
CA LEU A 38 -6.42 24.53 1.54
C LEU A 38 -6.74 24.01 0.13
N ASP A 39 -7.50 24.77 -0.65
CA ASP A 39 -7.80 24.47 -2.05
C ASP A 39 -7.78 25.74 -2.91
N GLY A 40 -7.57 25.56 -4.23
CA GLY A 40 -7.46 26.65 -5.18
C GLY A 40 -6.03 27.11 -5.43
N GLN A 41 -5.00 26.48 -4.85
CA GLN A 41 -3.59 26.84 -5.04
C GLN A 41 -3.19 26.96 -6.51
N GLN A 42 -3.67 26.04 -7.37
CA GLN A 42 -3.35 26.09 -8.80
C GLN A 42 -3.94 27.33 -9.46
N ARG A 43 -5.19 27.65 -9.18
CA ARG A 43 -5.89 28.85 -9.69
C ARG A 43 -5.17 30.12 -9.28
N ILE A 44 -4.86 30.29 -7.99
CA ILE A 44 -4.09 31.43 -7.48
C ILE A 44 -2.72 31.51 -8.15
N THR A 45 -2.04 30.38 -8.30
CA THR A 45 -0.71 30.33 -8.93
C THR A 45 -0.77 30.71 -10.40
N SER A 46 -1.75 30.22 -11.17
CA SER A 46 -1.94 30.59 -12.58
C SER A 46 -2.21 32.07 -12.73
N LEU A 47 -3.13 32.63 -11.92
CA LEU A 47 -3.43 34.07 -11.92
C LEU A 47 -2.20 34.91 -11.58
N GLY A 48 -1.49 34.58 -10.50
CA GLY A 48 -0.30 35.30 -10.07
C GLY A 48 0.84 35.23 -11.07
N ARG A 49 1.06 34.07 -11.69
CA ARG A 49 2.09 33.93 -12.76
C ARG A 49 1.73 34.72 -14.00
N PHE A 50 0.47 34.70 -14.43
CA PHE A 50 0.02 35.47 -15.56
C PHE A 50 0.15 36.96 -15.28
N ARG A 51 -0.36 37.45 -14.14
CA ARG A 51 -0.28 38.85 -13.72
C ARG A 51 1.18 39.39 -13.67
N THR A 52 2.13 38.51 -13.31
CA THR A 52 3.56 38.87 -13.20
C THR A 52 4.37 38.60 -14.47
N GLY A 53 3.75 38.27 -15.59
CA GLY A 53 4.42 37.95 -16.86
C GLY A 53 5.23 36.65 -16.87
N LYS A 54 5.01 35.79 -15.87
CA LYS A 54 5.70 34.46 -15.73
C LYS A 54 4.93 33.33 -16.39
N LEU A 55 3.81 33.61 -16.99
CA LEU A 55 2.98 32.68 -17.73
C LEU A 55 2.53 33.33 -19.02
N GLN A 56 2.90 32.73 -20.14
CA GLN A 56 2.31 32.97 -21.44
C GLN A 56 1.30 31.89 -21.75
N ILE A 57 0.20 32.26 -22.37
CA ILE A 57 -0.79 31.33 -22.89
C ILE A 57 -0.89 31.50 -24.41
N VAL A 58 -1.33 30.45 -25.08
CA VAL A 58 -1.47 30.43 -26.53
C VAL A 58 -2.96 30.45 -26.86
N ASP A 59 -3.38 31.36 -27.74
CA ASP A 59 -4.75 31.44 -28.18
C ASP A 59 -5.12 30.30 -29.16
N SER A 60 -6.37 30.28 -29.64
CA SER A 60 -6.86 29.28 -30.57
C SER A 60 -6.22 29.30 -31.95
N GLU A 61 -5.54 30.43 -32.29
CA GLU A 61 -4.84 30.64 -33.55
C GLU A 61 -3.34 30.34 -33.46
N GLY A 62 -2.86 30.01 -32.25
CA GLY A 62 -1.45 29.64 -31.98
C GLY A 62 -0.56 30.82 -31.62
N TYR A 63 -1.10 32.00 -31.34
CA TYR A 63 -0.32 33.17 -30.95
C TYR A 63 -0.13 33.21 -29.42
N PRO A 64 1.13 33.41 -28.96
CA PRO A 64 1.40 33.56 -27.54
C PRO A 64 1.02 34.95 -27.06
N TRP A 65 0.38 35.05 -25.91
CA TRP A 65 0.07 36.31 -25.24
C TRP A 65 0.21 36.16 -23.71
N ASP A 66 0.44 37.30 -23.07
CA ASP A 66 0.60 37.39 -21.62
C ASP A 66 -0.09 38.65 -21.09
N TYR A 67 -0.02 38.87 -19.78
CA TYR A 67 -0.62 40.05 -19.14
C TYR A 67 -0.11 41.37 -19.75
N GLY A 68 1.16 41.44 -20.17
CA GLY A 68 1.76 42.66 -20.77
C GLY A 68 1.13 43.04 -22.11
N SER A 69 0.67 42.06 -22.87
CA SER A 69 0.06 42.24 -24.21
C SER A 69 -1.43 42.63 -24.16
N LEU A 70 -2.05 42.61 -22.96
CA LEU A 70 -3.45 43.00 -22.77
C LEU A 70 -3.65 44.50 -22.93
N THR A 71 -4.81 44.91 -23.45
CA THR A 71 -5.27 46.30 -23.42
C THR A 71 -5.54 46.75 -21.98
N ASP A 72 -5.64 48.07 -21.75
CA ASP A 72 -5.91 48.60 -20.42
C ASP A 72 -7.29 48.14 -19.89
N GLU A 73 -8.29 48.04 -20.76
CA GLU A 73 -9.62 47.52 -20.39
C GLU A 73 -9.58 46.02 -19.99
N GLU A 74 -8.79 45.23 -20.69
CA GLU A 74 -8.59 43.81 -20.39
C GLU A 74 -7.82 43.60 -19.07
N LYS A 75 -6.79 44.46 -18.82
CA LYS A 75 -6.08 44.46 -17.54
C LYS A 75 -7.02 44.81 -16.38
N GLU A 76 -7.84 45.83 -16.55
CA GLU A 76 -8.81 46.26 -15.55
C GLU A 76 -9.83 45.13 -15.28
N ARG A 77 -10.32 44.46 -16.32
CA ARG A 77 -11.23 43.30 -16.16
C ARG A 77 -10.55 42.17 -15.42
N PHE A 78 -9.31 41.84 -15.77
CA PHE A 78 -8.56 40.78 -15.10
C PHE A 78 -8.29 41.10 -13.64
N ASP A 79 -7.81 42.31 -13.33
CA ASP A 79 -7.43 42.73 -11.99
C ASP A 79 -8.66 42.89 -11.06
N ASN A 80 -9.84 43.23 -11.60
CA ASN A 80 -11.09 43.37 -10.85
C ASN A 80 -11.95 42.13 -10.84
N THR A 81 -11.45 40.98 -11.34
CA THR A 81 -12.21 39.72 -11.30
C THR A 81 -12.49 39.27 -9.88
N PRO A 82 -13.75 39.12 -9.46
CA PRO A 82 -14.08 38.70 -8.10
C PRO A 82 -13.72 37.25 -7.89
N LEU A 83 -13.00 36.96 -6.80
CA LEU A 83 -12.70 35.61 -6.35
C LEU A 83 -13.56 35.29 -5.11
N THR A 84 -14.26 34.18 -5.14
CA THR A 84 -15.01 33.71 -3.97
C THR A 84 -14.10 32.92 -3.05
N ILE A 85 -13.89 33.43 -1.85
CA ILE A 85 -12.97 32.88 -0.87
C ILE A 85 -13.73 32.46 0.38
N TYR A 86 -13.54 31.20 0.81
CA TYR A 86 -13.96 30.74 2.12
C TYR A 86 -12.76 30.68 3.06
N ILE A 87 -12.88 31.34 4.21
CA ILE A 87 -11.88 31.26 5.27
C ILE A 87 -12.43 30.34 6.35
N CYS A 88 -11.75 29.21 6.54
CA CYS A 88 -12.07 28.23 7.56
C CYS A 88 -11.34 28.57 8.86
N GLU A 89 -12.06 28.52 9.99
CA GLU A 89 -11.50 28.72 11.32
C GLU A 89 -11.99 27.57 12.21
N GLY A 90 -11.11 27.02 13.04
CA GLY A 90 -11.45 25.90 13.93
C GLY A 90 -10.24 25.09 14.34
N GLU A 91 -10.52 23.98 15.02
CA GLU A 91 -9.46 23.04 15.34
C GLU A 91 -8.96 22.33 14.09
N GLU A 92 -7.65 22.18 13.99
CA GLU A 92 -6.97 21.60 12.82
C GLU A 92 -7.56 20.24 12.41
N LYS A 93 -7.93 19.40 13.38
CA LYS A 93 -8.55 18.10 13.17
C LYS A 93 -9.94 18.17 12.51
N GLU A 94 -10.72 19.18 12.87
CA GLU A 94 -12.07 19.39 12.30
C GLU A 94 -11.98 19.92 10.87
N ILE A 95 -11.09 20.88 10.64
CA ILE A 95 -10.84 21.44 9.30
C ILE A 95 -10.37 20.34 8.35
N LYS A 96 -9.48 19.45 8.79
CA LYS A 96 -9.02 18.30 8.02
C LYS A 96 -10.16 17.34 7.66
N LYS A 97 -10.99 16.98 8.65
CA LYS A 97 -12.13 16.09 8.43
C LYS A 97 -13.10 16.69 7.41
N TRP A 98 -13.42 17.96 7.55
CA TRP A 98 -14.26 18.67 6.61
C TRP A 98 -13.64 18.74 5.21
N PHE A 99 -12.34 19.06 5.10
CA PHE A 99 -11.64 19.14 3.81
C PHE A 99 -11.59 17.79 3.09
N LYS A 100 -11.44 16.69 3.81
CA LYS A 100 -11.58 15.33 3.23
C LYS A 100 -12.94 15.15 2.58
N ILE A 101 -14.01 15.62 3.21
CA ILE A 101 -15.40 15.47 2.71
C ILE A 101 -15.63 16.26 1.42
N ILE A 102 -15.18 17.51 1.34
CA ILE A 102 -15.42 18.36 0.17
C ILE A 102 -14.59 17.95 -1.05
N ASN A 103 -13.41 17.35 -0.86
CA ASN A 103 -12.58 16.88 -1.96
C ASN A 103 -13.09 15.58 -2.63
N ILE A 104 -14.10 14.92 -2.07
CA ILE A 104 -14.69 13.70 -2.66
C ILE A 104 -15.38 14.01 -4.01
N GLN A 105 -15.78 15.26 -4.28
CA GLN A 105 -16.53 15.64 -5.49
C GLN A 105 -15.67 16.13 -6.66
N GLY A 106 -14.34 16.26 -6.49
CA GLY A 106 -13.41 16.73 -7.53
C GLY A 106 -12.54 15.60 -8.12
N VAL A 107 -11.38 15.96 -8.71
CA VAL A 107 -10.31 14.98 -8.98
C VAL A 107 -9.73 14.61 -7.62
N PRO A 108 -10.00 13.40 -7.12
CA PRO A 108 -9.63 13.08 -5.75
C PRO A 108 -8.10 13.14 -5.61
N LEU A 109 -7.64 13.96 -4.65
CA LEU A 109 -6.28 13.85 -4.16
C LEU A 109 -6.12 12.45 -3.56
N ASN A 110 -4.99 11.80 -3.79
CA ASN A 110 -4.68 10.62 -3.01
C ASN A 110 -4.45 11.02 -1.55
N GLU A 111 -4.48 10.03 -0.65
CA GLU A 111 -4.39 10.30 0.79
C GLU A 111 -3.12 11.08 1.15
N GLN A 112 -1.97 10.74 0.56
CA GLN A 112 -0.72 11.45 0.80
C GLN A 112 -0.71 12.87 0.22
N GLU A 113 -1.31 13.09 -0.94
CA GLU A 113 -1.46 14.44 -1.50
C GLU A 113 -2.32 15.33 -0.59
N LEU A 114 -3.35 14.74 0.02
CA LEU A 114 -4.20 15.41 0.99
C LEU A 114 -3.42 15.77 2.27
N LEU A 115 -2.69 14.80 2.84
CA LEU A 115 -1.85 15.03 4.03
C LEU A 115 -0.80 16.11 3.77
N ASN A 116 -0.18 16.11 2.59
CA ASN A 116 0.80 17.12 2.22
C ASN A 116 0.20 18.54 2.07
N ALA A 117 -1.06 18.64 1.71
CA ALA A 117 -1.77 19.92 1.69
C ALA A 117 -2.10 20.41 3.10
N LEU A 118 -2.59 19.50 3.96
CA LEU A 118 -2.99 19.80 5.33
C LEU A 118 -1.80 20.15 6.24
N TYR A 119 -0.68 19.48 6.05
CA TYR A 119 0.56 19.69 6.83
C TYR A 119 1.63 20.44 6.03
N SER A 120 1.21 21.26 5.05
CA SER A 120 2.16 22.03 4.24
C SER A 120 3.13 22.82 5.13
N GLY A 121 4.41 22.80 4.76
CA GLY A 121 5.49 23.45 5.52
C GLY A 121 6.87 23.05 5.00
N ASP A 122 7.89 23.49 5.73
CA ASP A 122 9.29 23.21 5.37
C ASP A 122 9.58 21.72 5.35
N PHE A 123 9.02 20.97 6.29
CA PHE A 123 9.18 19.53 6.41
C PHE A 123 8.66 18.78 5.16
N VAL A 124 7.41 19.01 4.79
CA VAL A 124 6.82 18.40 3.59
C VAL A 124 7.58 18.81 2.33
N THR A 125 8.08 20.04 2.27
CA THR A 125 8.87 20.51 1.13
C THR A 125 10.18 19.74 1.02
N ALA A 126 10.88 19.51 2.13
CA ALA A 126 12.10 18.72 2.18
C ALA A 126 11.86 17.25 1.83
N LEU A 127 10.80 16.63 2.38
CA LEU A 127 10.40 15.26 2.05
C LEU A 127 10.09 15.08 0.56
N LYS A 128 9.36 16.02 -0.05
CA LYS A 128 9.06 15.96 -1.50
C LYS A 128 10.32 16.04 -2.35
N LYS A 129 11.30 16.85 -1.95
CA LYS A 129 12.58 16.97 -2.66
C LYS A 129 13.34 15.64 -2.66
N GLU A 130 13.27 14.88 -1.57
CA GLU A 130 13.94 13.58 -1.44
C GLU A 130 13.13 12.47 -2.12
N TYR A 131 11.87 12.27 -1.71
CA TYR A 131 11.09 11.08 -2.06
C TYR A 131 10.17 11.23 -3.27
N SER A 132 9.91 12.46 -3.74
CA SER A 132 9.06 12.70 -4.93
C SER A 132 9.86 13.18 -6.14
N ASN A 133 11.18 13.02 -6.11
CA ASN A 133 12.08 13.39 -7.19
C ASN A 133 12.31 12.18 -8.12
N SER A 134 11.75 12.24 -9.34
CA SER A 134 11.92 11.19 -10.36
C SER A 134 13.34 10.98 -10.87
N GLN A 135 14.28 11.85 -10.50
CA GLN A 135 15.69 11.74 -10.85
C GLN A 135 16.58 11.31 -9.68
N ASN A 136 15.98 10.90 -8.57
CA ASN A 136 16.75 10.40 -7.42
C ASN A 136 17.45 9.08 -7.80
N SER A 137 18.78 9.03 -7.60
CA SER A 137 19.62 7.88 -7.94
C SER A 137 19.24 6.59 -7.19
N HIS A 138 18.60 6.71 -6.03
CA HIS A 138 18.20 5.58 -5.21
C HIS A 138 16.86 4.94 -5.63
N LEU A 139 16.12 5.54 -6.57
CA LEU A 139 14.82 5.04 -6.99
C LEU A 139 14.86 3.61 -7.52
N GLN A 140 15.94 3.25 -8.22
CA GLN A 140 16.11 1.90 -8.74
C GLN A 140 16.13 0.87 -7.60
N ILE A 141 16.84 1.16 -6.51
CA ILE A 141 16.90 0.30 -5.33
C ILE A 141 15.56 0.28 -4.61
N TRP A 142 14.96 1.45 -4.38
CA TRP A 142 13.69 1.57 -3.66
C TRP A 142 12.54 0.82 -4.37
N SER A 143 12.52 0.82 -5.70
CA SER A 143 11.48 0.15 -6.49
C SER A 143 11.47 -1.39 -6.35
N HIS A 144 12.54 -2.00 -5.85
CA HIS A 144 12.54 -3.42 -5.51
C HIS A 144 11.73 -3.73 -4.26
N TYR A 145 11.61 -2.78 -3.34
CA TYR A 145 10.95 -2.96 -2.04
C TYR A 145 9.60 -2.26 -1.96
N ILE A 146 9.45 -1.11 -2.61
CA ILE A 146 8.29 -0.25 -2.51
C ILE A 146 7.51 -0.24 -3.81
N ARG A 147 6.22 -0.52 -3.69
CA ARG A 147 5.28 -0.42 -4.81
C ARG A 147 4.72 0.99 -4.89
N GLY A 148 4.74 1.59 -6.08
CA GLY A 148 4.08 2.86 -6.32
C GLY A 148 4.80 3.75 -7.32
N ASP A 149 4.22 4.92 -7.55
CA ASP A 149 4.75 5.94 -8.45
C ASP A 149 5.28 7.14 -7.63
N VAL A 150 6.54 7.51 -7.87
CA VAL A 150 7.18 8.68 -7.28
C VAL A 150 6.36 9.96 -7.50
N LYS A 151 5.75 10.11 -8.67
CA LYS A 151 4.92 11.27 -9.00
C LYS A 151 3.64 11.33 -8.19
N ARG A 152 3.11 10.17 -7.78
CA ARG A 152 1.96 10.04 -6.89
C ARG A 152 2.34 10.06 -5.41
N GLN A 153 3.61 10.22 -5.12
CA GLN A 153 4.16 10.35 -3.78
C GLN A 153 4.04 9.07 -2.93
N ASP A 154 3.94 7.91 -3.57
CA ASP A 154 3.77 6.64 -2.86
C ASP A 154 5.02 6.28 -2.03
N ILE A 155 6.23 6.60 -2.52
CA ILE A 155 7.48 6.40 -1.77
C ILE A 155 7.53 7.32 -0.54
N LEU A 156 7.09 8.58 -0.67
CA LEU A 156 6.99 9.52 0.44
C LEU A 156 6.00 9.01 1.49
N ALA A 157 4.84 8.52 1.05
CA ALA A 157 3.84 7.92 1.93
C ALA A 157 4.42 6.74 2.73
N THR A 158 5.15 5.86 2.04
CA THR A 158 5.82 4.72 2.67
C THR A 158 6.88 5.15 3.68
N ALA A 159 7.71 6.14 3.35
CA ALA A 159 8.74 6.64 4.27
C ALA A 159 8.12 7.22 5.55
N LEU A 160 7.04 7.99 5.41
CA LEU A 160 6.30 8.53 6.55
C LEU A 160 5.61 7.42 7.36
N LYS A 161 4.96 6.46 6.70
CA LYS A 161 4.33 5.32 7.36
C LYS A 161 5.35 4.58 8.25
N TRP A 162 6.52 4.29 7.71
CA TRP A 162 7.54 3.53 8.44
C TRP A 162 8.09 4.29 9.64
N VAL A 163 8.56 5.53 9.47
CA VAL A 163 9.16 6.29 10.57
C VAL A 163 8.15 6.62 11.67
N SER A 164 6.89 6.82 11.32
CA SER A 164 5.83 7.15 12.27
C SER A 164 5.15 5.93 12.90
N LYS A 165 5.49 4.70 12.44
CA LYS A 165 4.81 3.46 12.85
C LYS A 165 3.29 3.57 12.68
N ASP A 166 2.85 3.97 11.49
CA ASP A 166 1.47 4.25 11.09
C ASP A 166 0.79 5.47 11.74
N HIS A 167 1.49 6.25 12.58
CA HIS A 167 0.98 7.50 13.15
C HIS A 167 1.35 8.72 12.30
N VAL A 168 1.09 8.65 10.99
CA VAL A 168 1.55 9.64 10.00
C VAL A 168 1.06 11.05 10.28
N GLU A 169 -0.21 11.21 10.64
CA GLU A 169 -0.79 12.53 10.89
C GLU A 169 -0.13 13.23 12.10
N ASP A 170 0.07 12.51 13.19
CA ASP A 170 0.71 13.04 14.39
C ASP A 170 2.17 13.41 14.13
N TYR A 171 2.88 12.56 13.39
CA TYR A 171 4.27 12.78 13.01
C TYR A 171 4.41 14.04 12.12
N MET A 172 3.59 14.16 11.07
CA MET A 172 3.60 15.32 10.18
C MET A 172 3.20 16.61 10.90
N SER A 173 2.25 16.55 11.84
CA SER A 173 1.83 17.68 12.66
C SER A 173 2.97 18.19 13.54
N LYS A 174 3.66 17.26 14.22
CA LYS A 174 4.77 17.56 15.13
C LYS A 174 5.96 18.21 14.41
N HIS A 175 6.31 17.66 13.25
CA HIS A 175 7.49 18.06 12.47
C HIS A 175 7.20 19.14 11.41
N ARG A 176 6.00 19.69 11.34
CA ARG A 176 5.53 20.59 10.26
C ARG A 176 6.50 21.72 9.91
N LYS A 177 7.17 22.32 10.91
CA LYS A 177 8.08 23.46 10.77
C LYS A 177 9.55 23.06 10.65
N ASP A 178 9.86 21.77 10.77
CA ASP A 178 11.23 21.28 10.72
C ASP A 178 11.74 21.30 9.28
N LYS A 179 12.99 21.70 9.12
CA LYS A 179 13.70 21.64 7.83
C LYS A 179 14.49 20.35 7.68
N ASP A 180 14.77 19.71 8.80
CA ASP A 180 15.53 18.48 8.87
C ASP A 180 14.63 17.27 8.73
N ILE A 181 14.98 16.37 7.79
CA ILE A 181 14.33 15.09 7.53
C ILE A 181 15.25 13.90 7.84
N SER A 182 16.35 14.14 8.54
CA SER A 182 17.39 13.12 8.79
C SER A 182 16.85 11.90 9.50
N GLU A 183 15.92 12.05 10.44
CA GLU A 183 15.26 10.95 11.14
C GLU A 183 14.49 10.06 10.16
N THR A 184 13.63 10.66 9.34
CA THR A 184 12.86 9.93 8.32
C THR A 184 13.77 9.22 7.33
N LYS A 185 14.83 9.91 6.89
CA LYS A 185 15.78 9.36 5.92
C LYS A 185 16.58 8.20 6.51
N ALA A 186 17.14 8.38 7.71
CA ALA A 186 17.91 7.34 8.39
C ALA A 186 17.08 6.10 8.66
N TYR A 187 15.84 6.27 9.14
CA TYR A 187 14.96 5.13 9.39
C TYR A 187 14.62 4.38 8.09
N PHE A 188 14.25 5.11 7.04
CA PHE A 188 13.92 4.54 5.74
C PHE A 188 15.11 3.77 5.14
N GLU A 189 16.30 4.36 5.16
CA GLU A 189 17.54 3.72 4.69
C GLU A 189 17.91 2.50 5.52
N THR A 190 17.66 2.54 6.84
CA THR A 190 17.89 1.40 7.73
C THR A 190 16.98 0.21 7.37
N VAL A 191 15.70 0.44 7.14
CA VAL A 191 14.76 -0.62 6.74
C VAL A 191 15.19 -1.25 5.41
N ILE A 192 15.49 -0.44 4.39
CA ILE A 192 15.95 -0.94 3.08
C ILE A 192 17.28 -1.67 3.20
N GLY A 193 18.24 -1.09 3.97
CA GLY A 193 19.55 -1.70 4.20
C GLY A 193 19.45 -3.04 4.92
N TRP A 194 18.59 -3.14 5.93
CA TRP A 194 18.33 -4.38 6.64
C TRP A 194 17.74 -5.45 5.68
N ALA A 195 16.69 -5.11 4.94
CA ALA A 195 16.08 -6.05 4.00
C ALA A 195 17.08 -6.53 2.95
N SER A 196 17.88 -5.62 2.37
CA SER A 196 18.89 -5.96 1.36
C SER A 196 20.07 -6.76 1.91
N SER A 197 20.38 -6.65 3.20
CA SER A 197 21.44 -7.43 3.85
C SER A 197 21.04 -8.88 4.11
N ILE A 198 19.74 -9.17 4.20
CA ILE A 198 19.19 -10.51 4.47
C ILE A 198 18.87 -11.23 3.16
N PHE A 199 18.23 -10.57 2.21
CA PHE A 199 17.78 -11.15 0.94
C PHE A 199 18.74 -10.76 -0.18
N ILE A 200 19.66 -11.67 -0.53
CA ILE A 200 20.69 -11.44 -1.54
C ILE A 200 20.07 -11.41 -2.95
N THR A 201 19.18 -12.35 -3.23
CA THR A 201 18.48 -12.46 -4.51
C THR A 201 17.22 -11.61 -4.49
N LEU A 202 17.07 -10.73 -5.49
CA LEU A 202 15.92 -9.87 -5.63
C LEU A 202 14.81 -10.58 -6.41
N TYR A 203 13.63 -10.67 -5.78
CA TYR A 203 12.42 -11.21 -6.39
C TYR A 203 11.36 -10.12 -6.55
N PRO A 204 10.58 -10.13 -7.66
CA PRO A 204 9.48 -9.15 -7.84
C PRO A 204 8.46 -9.14 -6.70
N GLN A 205 8.33 -10.26 -5.99
CA GLN A 205 7.39 -10.42 -4.87
C GLN A 205 7.78 -9.62 -3.63
N GLN A 206 9.03 -9.16 -3.51
CA GLN A 206 9.49 -8.27 -2.45
C GLN A 206 8.87 -6.87 -2.56
N CYS A 207 8.49 -6.50 -3.78
CA CYS A 207 7.92 -5.19 -4.04
C CYS A 207 6.53 -5.04 -3.40
N GLY A 208 6.42 -4.09 -2.48
CA GLY A 208 5.18 -3.75 -1.77
C GLY A 208 4.85 -4.71 -0.63
N LEU A 209 5.85 -5.31 -0.01
CA LEU A 209 5.74 -5.88 1.34
C LEU A 209 5.80 -4.76 2.38
N GLU A 210 5.23 -5.01 3.55
CA GLU A 210 5.24 -4.08 4.68
C GLU A 210 6.61 -4.13 5.41
N TRP A 211 7.66 -3.71 4.70
CA TRP A 211 9.04 -3.83 5.19
C TRP A 211 9.29 -3.12 6.51
N GLY A 212 8.60 -2.01 6.78
CA GLY A 212 8.69 -1.33 8.07
C GLY A 212 8.17 -2.20 9.21
N GLU A 213 7.05 -2.88 9.03
CA GLU A 213 6.49 -3.80 10.03
C GLU A 213 7.38 -5.04 10.21
N LEU A 214 7.88 -5.60 9.10
CA LEU A 214 8.82 -6.72 9.14
C LEU A 214 10.11 -6.36 9.85
N TYR A 215 10.62 -5.14 9.61
CA TYR A 215 11.79 -4.61 10.32
C TYR A 215 11.52 -4.53 11.83
N GLU A 216 10.45 -3.89 12.26
CA GLU A 216 10.11 -3.77 13.68
C GLU A 216 9.97 -5.15 14.37
N LYS A 217 9.49 -6.15 13.64
CA LYS A 217 9.27 -7.49 14.18
C LYS A 217 10.53 -8.37 14.24
N TYR A 218 11.47 -8.17 13.29
CA TYR A 218 12.53 -9.15 13.08
C TYR A 218 13.96 -8.59 13.09
N HIS A 219 14.17 -7.27 13.17
CA HIS A 219 15.51 -6.67 13.03
C HIS A 219 16.52 -7.05 14.12
N GLU A 220 16.04 -7.48 15.29
CA GLU A 220 16.90 -7.93 16.39
C GLU A 220 17.41 -9.37 16.21
N GLN A 221 16.86 -10.11 15.23
CA GLN A 221 17.27 -11.48 14.95
C GLN A 221 18.49 -11.51 14.02
N ALA A 222 19.38 -12.46 14.27
CA ALA A 222 20.52 -12.72 13.40
C ALA A 222 20.11 -13.67 12.26
N PHE A 223 20.41 -13.29 11.03
CA PHE A 223 20.16 -14.09 9.84
C PHE A 223 21.44 -14.49 9.15
N ASP A 224 21.49 -15.70 8.59
CA ASP A 224 22.50 -16.12 7.64
C ASP A 224 21.94 -15.88 6.22
N PRO A 225 22.42 -14.87 5.48
CA PRO A 225 21.84 -14.50 4.19
C PRO A 225 21.87 -15.62 3.16
N LYS A 226 22.88 -16.50 3.21
CA LYS A 226 22.97 -17.64 2.29
C LYS A 226 21.87 -18.67 2.55
N LYS A 227 21.65 -19.00 3.82
CA LYS A 227 20.57 -19.94 4.19
C LYS A 227 19.20 -19.36 3.91
N VAL A 228 19.01 -18.05 4.13
CA VAL A 228 17.78 -17.34 3.77
C VAL A 228 17.55 -17.44 2.26
N ASP A 229 18.55 -17.17 1.45
CA ASP A 229 18.44 -17.18 0.00
C ASP A 229 18.13 -18.59 -0.55
N GLU A 230 18.83 -19.62 -0.03
CA GLU A 230 18.57 -21.03 -0.36
C GLU A 230 17.12 -21.44 -0.02
N GLU A 231 16.63 -21.03 1.13
CA GLU A 231 15.25 -21.36 1.56
C GLU A 231 14.19 -20.60 0.76
N VAL A 232 14.44 -19.32 0.46
CA VAL A 232 13.55 -18.54 -0.42
C VAL A 232 13.50 -19.15 -1.82
N GLU A 233 14.65 -19.50 -2.41
CA GLU A 233 14.72 -20.14 -3.73
C GLU A 233 13.95 -21.47 -3.75
N ARG A 234 14.14 -22.30 -2.72
CA ARG A 234 13.42 -23.56 -2.56
C ARG A 234 11.92 -23.37 -2.55
N LEU A 235 11.43 -22.40 -1.74
CA LEU A 235 10.00 -22.11 -1.61
C LEU A 235 9.42 -21.41 -2.86
N MET A 236 10.21 -20.61 -3.55
CA MET A 236 9.81 -20.01 -4.84
C MET A 236 9.58 -21.07 -5.91
N GLY A 237 10.41 -22.16 -5.91
CA GLY A 237 10.24 -23.30 -6.79
C GLY A 237 9.13 -24.27 -6.40
N ASP A 238 8.63 -24.20 -5.17
CA ASP A 238 7.64 -25.15 -4.66
C ASP A 238 6.23 -24.83 -5.22
N PHE A 239 5.67 -25.78 -5.95
CA PHE A 239 4.34 -25.67 -6.57
C PHE A 239 3.20 -25.54 -5.52
N PHE A 240 3.39 -26.06 -4.32
CA PHE A 240 2.36 -26.03 -3.26
C PHE A 240 2.27 -24.68 -2.57
N VAL A 241 3.32 -23.87 -2.57
CA VAL A 241 3.31 -22.50 -2.08
C VAL A 241 2.47 -21.62 -2.99
N LYS A 242 1.32 -21.15 -2.51
CA LYS A 242 0.39 -20.32 -3.28
C LYS A 242 0.62 -18.82 -3.05
N ASP A 243 1.02 -18.44 -1.86
CA ASP A 243 1.41 -17.06 -1.56
C ASP A 243 2.93 -16.92 -1.57
N LYS A 244 3.45 -16.49 -2.73
CA LYS A 244 4.89 -16.25 -2.90
C LYS A 244 5.37 -15.00 -2.14
N LYS A 245 4.48 -14.07 -1.78
CA LYS A 245 4.83 -12.91 -0.95
C LYS A 245 5.02 -13.30 0.51
N GLY A 246 4.21 -14.20 1.01
CA GLY A 246 4.33 -14.71 2.37
C GLY A 246 5.62 -15.46 2.67
N ILE A 247 6.37 -15.90 1.62
CA ILE A 247 7.66 -16.58 1.79
C ILE A 247 8.64 -15.73 2.60
N PHE A 248 8.69 -14.43 2.36
CA PHE A 248 9.65 -13.54 3.01
C PHE A 248 9.41 -13.44 4.51
N GLU A 249 8.16 -13.21 4.94
CA GLU A 249 7.82 -13.20 6.35
C GLU A 249 7.95 -14.59 6.98
N TYR A 250 7.60 -15.65 6.25
CA TYR A 250 7.76 -17.03 6.71
C TYR A 250 9.21 -17.35 7.07
N VAL A 251 10.16 -16.99 6.20
CA VAL A 251 11.60 -17.22 6.42
C VAL A 251 12.13 -16.35 7.56
N LEU A 252 11.74 -15.07 7.63
CA LEU A 252 12.07 -14.19 8.74
C LEU A 252 11.54 -14.70 10.08
N GLY A 253 10.36 -15.32 10.08
CA GLY A 253 9.76 -15.94 11.26
C GLY A 253 10.33 -17.32 11.62
N GLY A 254 11.48 -17.71 11.03
CA GLY A 254 12.13 -18.99 11.30
C GLY A 254 11.37 -20.20 10.78
N CYS A 255 10.60 -20.04 9.72
CA CYS A 255 9.85 -21.10 9.03
C CYS A 255 8.79 -21.79 9.91
N GLN A 256 8.14 -21.03 10.81
CA GLN A 256 7.19 -21.60 11.77
C GLN A 256 5.72 -21.48 11.31
N ASP A 257 5.34 -20.40 10.68
CA ASP A 257 3.95 -20.12 10.32
C ASP A 257 3.62 -20.49 8.86
N ASN A 258 3.25 -21.73 8.62
CA ASN A 258 2.88 -22.22 7.30
C ASN A 258 1.64 -21.52 6.69
N SER A 259 0.85 -20.80 7.48
CA SER A 259 -0.31 -20.07 6.98
C SER A 259 0.11 -18.96 6.01
N LEU A 260 1.28 -18.37 6.20
CA LEU A 260 1.87 -17.36 5.32
C LEU A 260 2.12 -17.86 3.90
N LEU A 261 2.37 -19.15 3.73
CA LEU A 261 2.61 -19.78 2.44
C LEU A 261 1.31 -20.15 1.69
N ASN A 262 0.16 -20.04 2.35
CA ASN A 262 -1.14 -20.41 1.82
C ASN A 262 -1.15 -21.85 1.21
N ILE A 263 -0.42 -22.77 1.85
CA ILE A 263 -0.37 -24.18 1.44
C ILE A 263 -1.66 -24.85 1.88
N ARG A 264 -2.51 -25.19 0.92
CA ARG A 264 -3.82 -25.82 1.18
C ARG A 264 -3.86 -27.32 0.88
N CYS A 265 -2.81 -27.84 0.26
CA CYS A 265 -2.78 -29.23 -0.17
C CYS A 265 -1.64 -29.96 0.54
N PHE A 266 -1.97 -31.10 1.14
CA PHE A 266 -0.96 -32.02 1.67
C PHE A 266 -0.13 -32.60 0.52
N ASP A 267 1.17 -32.77 0.73
CA ASP A 267 2.04 -33.43 -0.22
C ASP A 267 1.80 -34.95 -0.22
N GLU A 268 2.28 -35.62 -1.27
CA GLU A 268 2.06 -37.04 -1.46
C GLU A 268 2.73 -37.91 -0.38
N PRO A 269 3.95 -37.62 0.11
CA PRO A 269 4.54 -38.34 1.25
C PRO A 269 3.70 -38.26 2.51
N VAL A 270 3.17 -37.07 2.87
CA VAL A 270 2.28 -36.92 4.04
C VAL A 270 0.99 -37.71 3.88
N LYS A 271 0.34 -37.63 2.72
CA LYS A 271 -0.87 -38.42 2.42
C LYS A 271 -0.63 -39.92 2.60
N ARG A 272 0.48 -40.45 2.07
CA ARG A 272 0.83 -41.88 2.19
C ARG A 272 1.16 -42.30 3.62
N ALA A 273 1.88 -41.48 4.36
CA ALA A 273 2.21 -41.74 5.74
C ALA A 273 0.95 -41.77 6.63
N VAL A 274 0.06 -40.79 6.48
CA VAL A 274 -1.21 -40.73 7.21
C VAL A 274 -2.14 -41.87 6.83
N TYR A 275 -2.25 -42.16 5.51
CA TYR A 275 -3.05 -43.32 5.05
C TYR A 275 -2.57 -44.62 5.65
N LYS A 276 -1.25 -44.85 5.66
CA LYS A 276 -0.66 -46.08 6.24
C LYS A 276 -1.00 -46.19 7.72
N ARG A 277 -0.67 -45.18 8.51
CA ARG A 277 -0.96 -45.10 9.94
C ARG A 277 -2.44 -45.38 10.21
N GLN A 278 -3.35 -44.63 9.58
CA GLN A 278 -4.79 -44.72 9.74
C GLN A 278 -5.33 -46.10 9.34
N THR A 279 -4.74 -46.72 8.31
CA THR A 279 -5.15 -48.05 7.83
C THR A 279 -4.66 -49.16 8.77
N ASP A 280 -3.45 -49.05 9.32
CA ASP A 280 -2.89 -50.04 10.25
C ASP A 280 -3.68 -49.99 11.57
N ASP A 281 -3.98 -48.79 12.08
CA ASP A 281 -4.82 -48.59 13.27
C ASP A 281 -6.26 -49.14 13.07
N ALA A 282 -6.85 -48.86 11.92
CA ALA A 282 -8.19 -49.33 11.58
C ALA A 282 -8.28 -50.86 11.51
N LYS A 283 -7.29 -51.51 10.90
CA LYS A 283 -7.21 -52.99 10.84
C LYS A 283 -7.05 -53.61 12.22
N ALA A 284 -6.22 -53.01 13.08
CA ALA A 284 -6.03 -53.49 14.46
C ALA A 284 -7.31 -53.40 15.30
N ASN A 285 -8.15 -52.42 15.04
CA ASN A 285 -9.40 -52.21 15.78
C ASN A 285 -10.65 -52.76 15.08
N GLY A 286 -10.51 -53.39 13.91
CA GLY A 286 -11.65 -53.93 13.15
C GLY A 286 -12.66 -52.89 12.64
N ILE A 287 -12.21 -51.65 12.41
CA ILE A 287 -13.04 -50.52 11.96
C ILE A 287 -12.58 -50.00 10.61
N SER A 288 -13.32 -49.05 10.05
CA SER A 288 -12.97 -48.38 8.78
C SER A 288 -11.75 -47.44 8.96
N ASN A 289 -10.88 -47.39 7.95
CA ASN A 289 -9.81 -46.40 7.86
C ASN A 289 -10.30 -44.99 7.45
N CYS A 290 -11.60 -44.81 7.23
CA CYS A 290 -12.22 -43.50 7.17
C CYS A 290 -12.86 -43.18 8.51
N PRO A 291 -12.43 -42.17 9.28
CA PRO A 291 -12.94 -41.85 10.62
C PRO A 291 -14.46 -41.68 10.68
N TYR A 292 -15.06 -41.10 9.64
CA TYR A 292 -16.52 -40.95 9.56
C TYR A 292 -17.24 -42.26 9.27
N CYS A 293 -16.68 -43.13 8.42
CA CYS A 293 -17.24 -44.45 8.20
C CYS A 293 -17.20 -45.31 9.47
N ALA A 294 -16.13 -45.21 10.26
CA ALA A 294 -15.95 -45.95 11.51
C ALA A 294 -16.97 -45.57 12.60
N GLN A 295 -17.69 -44.46 12.45
CA GLN A 295 -18.75 -44.02 13.36
C GLN A 295 -20.16 -44.46 12.90
N LEU A 296 -20.28 -45.00 11.69
CA LEU A 296 -21.56 -45.42 11.12
C LEU A 296 -21.83 -46.88 11.49
N GLU A 297 -23.09 -47.30 11.49
CA GLU A 297 -23.50 -48.69 11.55
C GLU A 297 -23.54 -49.32 10.15
N GLY A 298 -23.36 -50.65 10.06
CA GLY A 298 -23.46 -51.39 8.82
C GLY A 298 -22.13 -51.62 8.08
N ALA A 299 -22.22 -52.01 6.80
CA ALA A 299 -21.07 -52.46 6.00
C ALA A 299 -19.92 -51.43 5.84
N ALA A 300 -20.21 -50.14 5.98
CA ALA A 300 -19.21 -49.08 5.91
C ALA A 300 -18.32 -49.04 7.17
N HIS A 301 -18.81 -49.51 8.30
CA HIS A 301 -18.13 -49.46 9.59
C HIS A 301 -16.77 -50.17 9.59
N THR A 302 -16.66 -51.31 8.90
CA THR A 302 -15.45 -52.12 8.85
C THR A 302 -14.70 -52.03 7.52
N LYS A 303 -15.19 -51.21 6.58
CA LYS A 303 -14.62 -51.11 5.23
C LYS A 303 -13.25 -50.41 5.24
N ILE A 304 -12.24 -51.13 4.76
CA ILE A 304 -10.92 -50.51 4.48
C ILE A 304 -10.89 -49.98 3.04
N TRP A 305 -10.88 -48.68 2.93
CA TRP A 305 -10.81 -47.96 1.67
C TRP A 305 -9.38 -47.97 1.11
N LYS A 306 -9.24 -48.13 -0.21
CA LYS A 306 -7.94 -48.02 -0.87
C LYS A 306 -7.49 -46.56 -0.93
N PHE A 307 -6.17 -46.32 -1.08
CA PHE A 307 -5.59 -44.97 -1.13
C PHE A 307 -6.23 -44.06 -2.21
N ASN A 308 -6.48 -44.62 -3.40
CA ASN A 308 -7.10 -43.89 -4.51
C ASN A 308 -8.64 -43.65 -4.33
N GLU A 309 -9.26 -44.26 -3.34
CA GLU A 309 -10.67 -44.06 -2.97
C GLU A 309 -10.83 -43.01 -1.86
N MET A 310 -9.71 -42.48 -1.35
CA MET A 310 -9.67 -41.52 -0.26
C MET A 310 -9.00 -40.23 -0.70
N ASP A 311 -9.37 -39.13 -0.07
CA ASP A 311 -8.74 -37.81 -0.21
C ASP A 311 -8.20 -37.37 1.15
N ALA A 312 -7.08 -36.62 1.13
CA ALA A 312 -6.55 -36.01 2.32
C ALA A 312 -7.36 -34.75 2.66
N ASP A 313 -7.69 -34.58 3.90
CA ASP A 313 -8.46 -33.48 4.43
C ASP A 313 -7.88 -32.99 5.76
N HIS A 314 -8.11 -31.70 6.07
CA HIS A 314 -7.69 -31.12 7.34
C HIS A 314 -8.65 -31.56 8.48
N VAL A 315 -8.11 -32.04 9.59
CA VAL A 315 -8.93 -32.33 10.79
C VAL A 315 -9.58 -31.04 11.28
N THR A 316 -8.78 -30.02 11.56
CA THR A 316 -9.23 -28.63 11.73
C THR A 316 -9.14 -27.96 10.39
N ALA A 317 -10.27 -27.45 9.89
CA ALA A 317 -10.36 -26.87 8.56
C ALA A 317 -9.29 -25.75 8.38
N TRP A 318 -8.65 -25.72 7.21
CA TRP A 318 -7.68 -24.67 6.87
C TRP A 318 -8.26 -23.27 7.03
N SER A 319 -9.51 -23.04 6.63
CA SER A 319 -10.24 -21.77 6.78
C SER A 319 -10.44 -21.34 8.24
N LYS A 320 -10.22 -22.23 9.19
CA LYS A 320 -10.30 -21.99 10.64
C LYS A 320 -8.90 -21.98 11.30
N GLY A 321 -7.83 -21.82 10.52
CA GLY A 321 -6.45 -21.78 11.00
C GLY A 321 -5.78 -23.13 11.18
N GLY A 322 -6.35 -24.23 10.64
CA GLY A 322 -5.73 -25.55 10.67
C GLY A 322 -4.47 -25.62 9.82
N ALA A 323 -3.35 -26.05 10.40
CA ALA A 323 -2.08 -26.22 9.69
C ALA A 323 -2.15 -27.33 8.62
N THR A 324 -1.37 -27.21 7.56
CA THR A 324 -1.24 -28.24 6.52
C THR A 324 -0.01 -29.12 6.82
N ASP A 325 -0.12 -29.89 7.90
CA ASP A 325 0.92 -30.82 8.37
C ASP A 325 0.34 -32.23 8.64
N ALA A 326 1.22 -33.21 8.93
CA ALA A 326 0.82 -34.58 9.16
C ALA A 326 -0.04 -34.77 10.40
N ALA A 327 0.02 -33.87 11.38
CA ALA A 327 -0.77 -33.93 12.62
C ALA A 327 -2.23 -33.53 12.38
N ASN A 328 -2.43 -32.55 11.50
CA ASN A 328 -3.75 -32.04 11.11
C ASN A 328 -4.29 -32.71 9.82
N CYS A 329 -3.62 -33.74 9.30
CA CYS A 329 -4.04 -34.48 8.11
C CYS A 329 -4.84 -35.73 8.50
N GLN A 330 -5.99 -35.95 7.86
CA GLN A 330 -6.74 -37.18 7.89
C GLN A 330 -7.10 -37.63 6.47
N MET A 331 -7.19 -38.94 6.28
CA MET A 331 -7.71 -39.53 5.05
C MET A 331 -9.18 -39.82 5.18
N LEU A 332 -10.00 -39.27 4.31
CA LEU A 332 -11.46 -39.54 4.26
C LEU A 332 -11.83 -40.22 2.95
N CYS A 333 -12.80 -41.12 2.98
CA CYS A 333 -13.37 -41.61 1.73
C CYS A 333 -13.97 -40.41 0.93
N LYS A 334 -13.95 -40.48 -0.37
CA LYS A 334 -14.37 -39.36 -1.26
C LYS A 334 -15.76 -38.81 -0.94
N THR A 335 -16.69 -39.72 -0.50
CA THR A 335 -18.04 -39.30 -0.11
C THR A 335 -18.00 -38.42 1.15
N HIS A 336 -17.29 -38.85 2.19
CA HIS A 336 -17.22 -38.10 3.44
C HIS A 336 -16.39 -36.84 3.30
N ASN A 337 -15.33 -36.83 2.47
CA ASN A 337 -14.57 -35.62 2.18
C ASN A 337 -15.46 -34.55 1.53
N ARG A 338 -16.26 -34.93 0.54
CA ARG A 338 -17.21 -33.99 -0.12
C ARG A 338 -18.30 -33.50 0.83
N SER A 339 -18.84 -34.36 1.70
CA SER A 339 -19.92 -33.98 2.62
C SER A 339 -19.42 -33.11 3.79
N LYS A 340 -18.17 -33.30 4.24
CA LYS A 340 -17.56 -32.47 5.28
C LYS A 340 -17.39 -31.03 4.82
N GLY A 341 -16.91 -30.79 3.58
CA GLY A 341 -16.64 -29.45 3.07
C GLY A 341 -15.67 -28.68 3.98
N ASN A 342 -15.96 -27.40 4.23
CA ASN A 342 -15.18 -26.50 5.09
C ASN A 342 -15.66 -26.49 6.57
N ARG A 343 -16.24 -27.57 7.06
CA ARG A 343 -16.73 -27.65 8.43
C ARG A 343 -15.64 -27.95 9.44
#